data_9685836a12b47dc4b432e0a8ae4b4068
#
_entry.id   9685836a12b47dc4b432e0a8ae4b4068
#
_cell.length_a   1.000
_cell.length_b   1.000
_cell.length_c   1.000
_cell.angle_alpha   90.00
_cell.angle_beta   90.00
_cell.angle_gamma   90.00
#
_symmetry.space_group_name_H-M   'P 1'
#
loop_
_entity.id
_entity.type
_entity.pdbx_description
1 polymer ?
#
loop_
_entity_poly.entity_id
_entity_poly.type
_entity_poly.pdbx_seq_one_letter_code
_entity_poly.pdbx_strand_id
1 'polypeptide(L)'
;MLTFTAITAIVCAFIAFDEVDLDGTPIASAKIAGSTVPLFYAKHYNFNAFGIEKLHPFDGNKYKRIHDYLIAQKLRVASDFIRPQEITDKQLLTVHTSRYIASLQESKTLAHILEISILGRLPSFMLDWRILRPMRFASEGTSAACDAALKTRVAINIGGGYHHAASDHGGGFCVYSDAPIAIKALQTTGKIKSALIVDTDAHQGNGFAEVSSSLKNVYVLDFYDESVYPRPKVEESWPVALRARTDGATYLKKLREILPQAIEKYRPDFIYYNAGSDVLATDPLASLLLRPEDLIERDNFVVQTALKYKIPIAMALAGGYGSESAMAQARSVEKILHTVEAISQ
;
A
#
# COMPACT_ATOMS: atom_id res chain seq x y z
N MET A 1 37.65 9.75 13.36
CA MET A 1 37.20 11.02 12.72
C MET A 1 37.38 10.85 11.21
N LEU A 2 36.27 10.67 10.47
CA LEU A 2 36.30 10.68 9.01
C LEU A 2 36.61 12.11 8.56
N THR A 3 37.59 12.28 7.66
CA THR A 3 37.96 13.59 7.15
C THR A 3 36.83 14.17 6.30
N PHE A 4 36.72 15.50 6.23
CA PHE A 4 35.69 16.22 5.45
C PHE A 4 35.65 15.74 3.99
N THR A 5 36.79 15.38 3.42
CA THR A 5 36.93 14.79 2.07
C THR A 5 36.30 13.39 1.96
N ALA A 6 36.36 12.57 2.99
CA ALA A 6 35.71 11.26 2.99
C ALA A 6 34.18 11.39 3.07
N ILE A 7 33.68 12.35 3.85
CA ILE A 7 32.25 12.66 3.94
C ILE A 7 31.74 13.21 2.60
N THR A 8 32.49 14.12 1.97
CA THR A 8 32.12 14.67 0.65
C THR A 8 32.14 13.61 -0.44
N ALA A 9 33.13 12.71 -0.45
CA ALA A 9 33.19 11.60 -1.41
C ALA A 9 32.04 10.59 -1.20
N ILE A 10 31.66 10.33 0.04
CA ILE A 10 30.51 9.52 0.38
C ILE A 10 29.22 10.21 -0.10
N VAL A 11 29.02 11.50 0.16
CA VAL A 11 27.85 12.27 -0.28
C VAL A 11 27.80 12.35 -1.80
N CYS A 12 28.92 12.57 -2.50
CA CYS A 12 28.97 12.59 -3.97
C CYS A 12 28.72 11.20 -4.57
N ALA A 13 29.24 10.12 -3.96
CA ALA A 13 28.89 8.75 -4.35
C ALA A 13 27.40 8.45 -4.16
N PHE A 14 26.79 8.97 -3.08
CA PHE A 14 25.36 8.84 -2.82
C PHE A 14 24.50 9.55 -3.86
N ILE A 15 24.88 10.77 -4.27
CA ILE A 15 24.17 11.56 -5.31
C ILE A 15 24.32 10.91 -6.68
N ALA A 16 25.47 10.31 -7.00
CA ALA A 16 25.72 9.62 -8.27
C ALA A 16 24.96 8.28 -8.40
N PHE A 17 24.46 7.70 -7.31
CA PHE A 17 23.65 6.49 -7.29
C PHE A 17 22.14 6.75 -7.22
N ASP A 18 21.69 7.99 -7.27
CA ASP A 18 20.28 8.29 -7.51
C ASP A 18 20.02 8.06 -9.01
N GLU A 19 19.73 6.79 -9.36
CA GLU A 19 19.33 6.45 -10.72
C GLU A 19 18.12 7.32 -11.07
N VAL A 20 18.28 8.18 -12.09
CA VAL A 20 17.17 8.95 -12.60
C VAL A 20 16.08 7.96 -13.00
N ASP A 21 14.95 8.00 -12.32
CA ASP A 21 13.81 7.14 -12.66
C ASP A 21 13.23 7.61 -13.99
N LEU A 22 13.67 6.97 -15.06
CA LEU A 22 13.18 7.19 -16.41
C LEU A 22 12.09 6.19 -16.80
N ASP A 23 11.81 5.19 -15.97
CA ASP A 23 10.78 4.21 -16.24
C ASP A 23 9.40 4.78 -15.90
N GLY A 24 8.46 4.57 -16.81
CA GLY A 24 7.09 5.04 -16.66
C GLY A 24 6.86 6.50 -17.07
N THR A 25 5.62 6.83 -17.22
CA THR A 25 5.15 8.19 -17.60
C THR A 25 4.94 9.03 -16.33
N PRO A 26 5.60 10.22 -16.22
CA PRO A 26 5.34 11.11 -15.10
C PRO A 26 3.85 11.45 -14.98
N ILE A 27 3.31 11.49 -13.77
CA ILE A 27 1.88 11.74 -13.53
C ILE A 27 1.39 13.03 -14.18
N ALA A 28 2.22 14.07 -14.21
CA ALA A 28 1.88 15.37 -14.82
C ALA A 28 1.62 15.27 -16.34
N SER A 29 2.17 14.25 -17.02
CA SER A 29 2.00 14.02 -18.46
C SER A 29 1.17 12.79 -18.81
N ALA A 30 0.72 12.03 -17.81
CA ALA A 30 -0.05 10.81 -18.03
C ALA A 30 -1.46 11.10 -18.55
N LYS A 31 -1.83 10.46 -19.66
CA LYS A 31 -3.19 10.48 -20.20
C LYS A 31 -3.95 9.26 -19.71
N ILE A 32 -4.76 9.45 -18.70
CA ILE A 32 -5.57 8.37 -18.12
C ILE A 32 -6.86 8.23 -18.94
N ALA A 33 -6.98 7.15 -19.69
CA ALA A 33 -8.19 6.82 -20.45
C ALA A 33 -9.15 5.98 -19.60
N GLY A 34 -10.45 6.21 -19.74
CA GLY A 34 -11.47 5.55 -18.91
C GLY A 34 -11.62 4.04 -19.11
N SER A 35 -11.07 3.48 -20.19
CA SER A 35 -11.13 2.05 -20.53
C SER A 35 -9.92 1.24 -20.04
N THR A 36 -8.93 1.86 -19.44
CA THR A 36 -7.71 1.19 -18.97
C THR A 36 -7.64 1.19 -17.44
N VAL A 37 -6.99 0.18 -16.87
CA VAL A 37 -6.63 0.15 -15.44
C VAL A 37 -5.27 0.84 -15.28
N PRO A 38 -5.19 2.07 -14.75
CA PRO A 38 -3.92 2.73 -14.48
C PRO A 38 -3.13 1.98 -13.42
N LEU A 39 -1.84 1.78 -13.67
CA LEU A 39 -0.89 1.19 -12.76
C LEU A 39 0.11 2.24 -12.30
N PHE A 40 0.24 2.45 -11.00
CA PHE A 40 1.17 3.39 -10.40
C PHE A 40 2.39 2.66 -9.85
N TYR A 41 3.56 3.06 -10.33
CA TYR A 41 4.84 2.52 -9.90
C TYR A 41 5.96 3.54 -10.14
N ALA A 42 6.93 3.57 -9.24
CA ALA A 42 8.20 4.26 -9.40
C ALA A 42 9.33 3.36 -8.91
N LYS A 43 10.50 3.42 -9.54
CA LYS A 43 11.70 2.72 -9.04
C LYS A 43 12.01 3.07 -7.58
N HIS A 44 11.67 4.29 -7.18
CA HIS A 44 11.79 4.76 -5.80
C HIS A 44 10.97 3.96 -4.79
N TYR A 45 9.97 3.17 -5.19
CA TYR A 45 9.24 2.29 -4.26
C TYR A 45 10.13 1.19 -3.67
N ASN A 46 11.22 0.86 -4.36
CA ASN A 46 12.09 -0.22 -3.93
C ASN A 46 13.04 0.27 -2.83
N PHE A 47 13.06 -0.46 -1.72
CA PHE A 47 13.90 -0.13 -0.58
C PHE A 47 15.30 -0.68 -0.79
N ASN A 48 16.30 0.17 -0.62
CA ASN A 48 17.69 -0.23 -0.60
C ASN A 48 18.41 0.56 0.49
N ALA A 49 18.51 -0.02 1.68
CA ALA A 49 19.20 0.56 2.83
C ALA A 49 20.59 -0.06 3.02
N PHE A 50 21.41 -0.12 1.95
CA PHE A 50 22.82 -0.60 1.97
C PHE A 50 22.99 -2.06 2.41
N GLY A 51 21.98 -2.90 2.19
CA GLY A 51 21.96 -4.30 2.62
C GLY A 51 21.38 -4.50 4.01
N ILE A 52 21.10 -3.43 4.76
CA ILE A 52 20.45 -3.50 6.10
C ILE A 52 19.00 -3.97 5.94
N GLU A 53 18.35 -3.64 4.83
CA GLU A 53 17.01 -4.14 4.51
C GLU A 53 16.91 -5.66 4.49
N LYS A 54 18.04 -6.37 4.27
CA LYS A 54 18.10 -7.85 4.32
C LYS A 54 17.92 -8.43 5.74
N LEU A 55 18.05 -7.59 6.76
CA LEU A 55 17.76 -7.95 8.14
C LEU A 55 16.27 -7.89 8.45
N HIS A 56 15.48 -7.35 7.51
CA HIS A 56 14.04 -7.22 7.60
C HIS A 56 13.36 -8.29 6.73
N PRO A 57 12.25 -8.87 7.14
CA PRO A 57 11.52 -9.85 6.33
C PRO A 57 10.92 -9.24 5.05
N PHE A 58 10.75 -7.91 4.98
CA PHE A 58 10.23 -7.24 3.79
C PHE A 58 11.22 -7.29 2.63
N ASP A 59 10.77 -7.83 1.48
CA ASP A 59 11.55 -7.83 0.24
C ASP A 59 11.57 -6.43 -0.39
N GLY A 60 12.68 -5.73 -0.26
CA GLY A 60 12.88 -4.38 -0.82
C GLY A 60 12.70 -4.29 -2.34
N ASN A 61 12.73 -5.41 -3.07
CA ASN A 61 12.53 -5.49 -4.52
C ASN A 61 11.16 -6.06 -4.92
N LYS A 62 10.24 -6.27 -3.98
CA LYS A 62 8.91 -6.83 -4.24
C LYS A 62 8.21 -6.12 -5.39
N TYR A 63 8.15 -4.82 -5.33
CA TYR A 63 7.44 -4.00 -6.32
C TYR A 63 8.09 -4.03 -7.71
N LYS A 64 9.43 -4.06 -7.77
CA LYS A 64 10.17 -4.25 -9.02
C LYS A 64 9.85 -5.60 -9.66
N ARG A 65 9.79 -6.67 -8.89
CA ARG A 65 9.45 -8.01 -9.42
C ARG A 65 8.06 -8.04 -10.02
N ILE A 66 7.10 -7.36 -9.41
CA ILE A 66 5.73 -7.26 -9.93
C ILE A 66 5.71 -6.47 -11.25
N HIS A 67 6.37 -5.30 -11.27
CA HIS A 67 6.53 -4.49 -12.48
C HIS A 67 7.16 -5.29 -13.63
N ASP A 68 8.30 -5.95 -13.37
CA ASP A 68 9.04 -6.72 -14.38
C ASP A 68 8.22 -7.91 -14.88
N TYR A 69 7.44 -8.57 -14.01
CA TYR A 69 6.53 -9.64 -14.40
C TYR A 69 5.48 -9.15 -15.41
N LEU A 70 4.81 -8.03 -15.12
CA LEU A 70 3.76 -7.49 -15.99
C LEU A 70 4.29 -7.11 -17.37
N ILE A 71 5.54 -6.63 -17.46
CA ILE A 71 6.23 -6.37 -18.72
C ILE A 71 6.61 -7.67 -19.43
N ALA A 72 7.17 -8.63 -18.72
CA ALA A 72 7.58 -9.93 -19.29
C ALA A 72 6.38 -10.71 -19.86
N GLN A 73 5.22 -10.63 -19.21
CA GLN A 73 3.96 -11.20 -19.71
C GLN A 73 3.31 -10.38 -20.83
N LYS A 74 3.91 -9.26 -21.24
CA LYS A 74 3.38 -8.34 -22.28
C LYS A 74 2.01 -7.75 -21.94
N LEU A 75 1.67 -7.69 -20.66
CA LEU A 75 0.44 -7.06 -20.18
C LEU A 75 0.55 -5.53 -20.17
N ARG A 76 1.75 -5.03 -20.03
CA ARG A 76 2.10 -3.61 -20.04
C ARG A 76 3.49 -3.40 -20.64
N VAL A 77 3.75 -2.21 -21.12
CA VAL A 77 5.11 -1.72 -21.42
C VAL A 77 5.53 -0.69 -20.36
N ALA A 78 6.82 -0.38 -20.26
CA ALA A 78 7.32 0.50 -19.21
C ALA A 78 6.60 1.87 -19.19
N SER A 79 6.24 2.43 -20.36
CA SER A 79 5.51 3.70 -20.45
C SER A 79 4.05 3.65 -19.97
N ASP A 80 3.47 2.47 -19.76
CA ASP A 80 2.10 2.33 -19.26
C ASP A 80 2.00 2.54 -17.76
N PHE A 81 3.14 2.43 -17.06
CA PHE A 81 3.17 2.73 -15.63
C PHE A 81 3.23 4.24 -15.40
N ILE A 82 2.38 4.71 -14.50
CA ILE A 82 2.32 6.11 -14.11
C ILE A 82 3.24 6.30 -12.90
N ARG A 83 4.23 7.18 -13.06
CA ARG A 83 5.18 7.50 -12.01
C ARG A 83 4.65 8.65 -11.16
N PRO A 84 4.32 8.41 -9.88
CA PRO A 84 3.93 9.48 -8.96
C PRO A 84 5.11 10.38 -8.62
N GLN A 85 4.81 11.52 -8.00
CA GLN A 85 5.79 12.39 -7.35
C GLN A 85 5.88 12.04 -5.86
N GLU A 86 6.71 12.72 -5.11
CA GLU A 86 6.68 12.62 -3.65
C GLU A 86 5.44 13.33 -3.10
N ILE A 87 4.76 12.70 -2.14
CA ILE A 87 3.69 13.34 -1.39
C ILE A 87 4.25 14.54 -0.62
N THR A 88 3.51 15.63 -0.59
CA THR A 88 3.95 16.86 0.07
C THR A 88 3.64 16.86 1.56
N ASP A 89 4.41 17.63 2.35
CA ASP A 89 4.11 17.83 3.78
C ASP A 89 2.69 18.37 3.99
N LYS A 90 2.20 19.23 3.11
CA LYS A 90 0.82 19.73 3.17
C LYS A 90 -0.21 18.60 3.09
N GLN A 91 0.03 17.60 2.25
CA GLN A 91 -0.85 16.43 2.15
C GLN A 91 -0.71 15.53 3.38
N LEU A 92 0.53 15.27 3.85
CA LEU A 92 0.78 14.50 5.06
C LEU A 92 0.07 15.11 6.28
N LEU A 93 0.15 16.41 6.45
CA LEU A 93 -0.47 17.15 7.55
C LEU A 93 -2.00 17.23 7.49
N THR A 94 -2.64 16.65 6.46
CA THR A 94 -4.11 16.54 6.43
C THR A 94 -4.66 15.49 7.41
N VAL A 95 -3.82 14.52 7.77
CA VAL A 95 -4.18 13.44 8.72
C VAL A 95 -3.13 13.25 9.81
N HIS A 96 -1.85 13.53 9.54
CA HIS A 96 -0.78 13.41 10.54
C HIS A 96 -0.58 14.71 11.32
N THR A 97 -0.19 14.56 12.59
CA THR A 97 0.20 15.71 13.42
C THR A 97 1.57 16.24 13.00
N SER A 98 1.77 17.58 13.12
CA SER A 98 3.06 18.21 12.85
C SER A 98 4.17 17.68 13.75
N ARG A 99 3.83 17.32 15.00
CA ARG A 99 4.77 16.71 15.97
C ARG A 99 5.28 15.36 15.46
N TYR A 100 4.39 14.51 14.94
CA TYR A 100 4.76 13.22 14.41
C TYR A 100 5.65 13.37 13.16
N ILE A 101 5.25 14.20 12.19
CA ILE A 101 6.06 14.45 11.00
C ILE A 101 7.45 14.96 11.36
N ALA A 102 7.56 15.88 12.32
CA ALA A 102 8.85 16.38 12.81
C ALA A 102 9.68 15.26 13.47
N SER A 103 9.07 14.34 14.22
CA SER A 103 9.77 13.24 14.87
C SER A 103 10.42 12.24 13.91
N LEU A 104 9.96 12.17 12.67
CA LEU A 104 10.56 11.33 11.62
C LEU A 104 11.98 11.78 11.23
N GLN A 105 12.38 12.99 11.61
CA GLN A 105 13.77 13.43 11.47
C GLN A 105 14.72 12.79 12.51
N GLU A 106 14.18 12.05 13.47
CA GLU A 106 14.95 11.32 14.46
C GLU A 106 15.14 9.86 14.02
N SER A 107 16.39 9.44 13.79
CA SER A 107 16.71 8.07 13.36
C SER A 107 16.18 7.00 14.33
N LYS A 108 16.08 7.30 15.62
CA LYS A 108 15.53 6.39 16.64
C LYS A 108 14.03 6.15 16.43
N THR A 109 13.28 7.18 16.05
CA THR A 109 11.86 7.06 15.71
C THR A 109 11.67 6.08 14.54
N LEU A 110 12.44 6.25 13.47
CA LEU A 110 12.38 5.35 12.32
C LEU A 110 12.84 3.92 12.65
N ALA A 111 13.89 3.79 13.47
CA ALA A 111 14.36 2.48 13.93
C ALA A 111 13.27 1.72 14.73
N HIS A 112 12.45 2.44 15.50
CA HIS A 112 11.33 1.88 16.24
C HIS A 112 10.19 1.47 15.30
N ILE A 113 9.76 2.37 14.40
CA ILE A 113 8.66 2.12 13.44
C ILE A 113 8.99 0.92 12.54
N LEU A 114 10.24 0.80 12.10
CA LEU A 114 10.69 -0.25 11.18
C LEU A 114 11.22 -1.51 11.90
N GLU A 115 11.23 -1.49 13.23
CA GLU A 115 11.70 -2.61 14.06
C GLU A 115 13.15 -3.04 13.79
N ILE A 116 13.98 -2.10 13.28
CA ILE A 116 15.39 -2.33 12.96
C ILE A 116 16.27 -1.41 13.79
N SER A 117 16.68 -1.85 14.98
CA SER A 117 17.40 -1.02 15.97
C SER A 117 18.67 -0.37 15.45
N ILE A 118 19.40 -1.00 14.51
CA ILE A 118 20.63 -0.47 13.94
C ILE A 118 20.42 0.83 13.17
N LEU A 119 19.23 1.06 12.60
CA LEU A 119 18.89 2.28 11.88
C LEU A 119 18.97 3.52 12.79
N GLY A 120 18.71 3.36 14.08
CA GLY A 120 18.81 4.45 15.06
C GLY A 120 20.22 5.05 15.23
N ARG A 121 21.25 4.42 14.63
CA ARG A 121 22.64 4.90 14.63
C ARG A 121 23.04 5.59 13.34
N LEU A 122 22.19 5.52 12.30
CA LEU A 122 22.48 6.13 11.00
C LEU A 122 22.08 7.61 10.99
N PRO A 123 22.73 8.46 10.21
CA PRO A 123 22.31 9.84 10.00
C PRO A 123 20.87 9.90 9.42
N SER A 124 20.05 10.80 9.94
CA SER A 124 18.63 10.91 9.55
C SER A 124 18.44 11.21 8.06
N PHE A 125 19.31 12.00 7.43
CA PHE A 125 19.23 12.28 6.00
C PHE A 125 19.37 11.03 5.13
N MET A 126 20.15 10.02 5.58
CA MET A 126 20.28 8.74 4.88
C MET A 126 18.98 7.94 4.98
N LEU A 127 18.34 7.95 6.14
CA LEU A 127 17.07 7.29 6.36
C LEU A 127 15.94 8.01 5.61
N ASP A 128 15.97 9.33 5.56
CA ASP A 128 15.04 10.11 4.74
C ASP A 128 15.14 9.68 3.28
N TRP A 129 16.33 9.68 2.72
CA TRP A 129 16.55 9.36 1.32
C TRP A 129 16.21 7.92 0.95
N ARG A 130 16.59 6.94 1.81
CA ARG A 130 16.49 5.50 1.49
C ARG A 130 15.22 4.82 1.99
N ILE A 131 14.48 5.45 2.89
CA ILE A 131 13.29 4.88 3.55
C ILE A 131 12.09 5.80 3.42
N LEU A 132 12.19 7.04 3.94
CA LEU A 132 11.03 7.95 3.94
C LEU A 132 10.65 8.40 2.53
N ARG A 133 11.64 8.72 1.69
CA ARG A 133 11.40 9.14 0.31
C ARG A 133 10.69 8.05 -0.52
N PRO A 134 11.13 6.77 -0.53
CA PRO A 134 10.37 5.67 -1.09
C PRO A 134 8.90 5.62 -0.62
N MET A 135 8.68 5.75 0.68
CA MET A 135 7.33 5.73 1.25
C MET A 135 6.51 6.95 0.85
N ARG A 136 7.14 8.14 0.70
CA ARG A 136 6.46 9.33 0.17
C ARG A 136 6.00 9.14 -1.28
N PHE A 137 6.83 8.54 -2.14
CA PHE A 137 6.43 8.20 -3.52
C PHE A 137 5.28 7.20 -3.55
N ALA A 138 5.34 6.15 -2.72
CA ALA A 138 4.29 5.13 -2.67
C ALA A 138 2.97 5.69 -2.10
N SER A 139 3.03 6.61 -1.14
CA SER A 139 1.84 7.28 -0.57
C SER A 139 1.17 8.20 -1.60
N GLU A 140 1.95 8.94 -2.39
CA GLU A 140 1.38 9.72 -3.50
C GLU A 140 0.84 8.81 -4.60
N GLY A 141 1.47 7.67 -4.85
CA GLY A 141 0.93 6.64 -5.74
C GLY A 141 -0.46 6.17 -5.33
N THR A 142 -0.70 5.99 -4.01
CA THR A 142 -2.04 5.69 -3.47
C THR A 142 -3.01 6.84 -3.73
N SER A 143 -2.62 8.09 -3.45
CA SER A 143 -3.46 9.26 -3.70
C SER A 143 -3.83 9.41 -5.17
N ALA A 144 -2.84 9.22 -6.06
CA ALA A 144 -3.04 9.29 -7.50
C ALA A 144 -3.91 8.13 -8.04
N ALA A 145 -3.74 6.92 -7.51
CA ALA A 145 -4.59 5.78 -7.86
C ALA A 145 -6.05 6.03 -7.43
N CYS A 146 -6.27 6.58 -6.25
CA CYS A 146 -7.60 6.95 -5.78
C CYS A 146 -8.27 7.99 -6.69
N ASP A 147 -7.55 9.02 -7.13
CA ASP A 147 -8.09 10.02 -8.07
C ASP A 147 -8.36 9.42 -9.47
N ALA A 148 -7.46 8.58 -9.95
CA ALA A 148 -7.60 7.91 -11.24
C ALA A 148 -8.81 6.96 -11.27
N ALA A 149 -9.04 6.20 -10.19
CA ALA A 149 -10.14 5.25 -10.09
C ALA A 149 -11.52 5.91 -10.25
N LEU A 150 -11.68 7.18 -9.88
CA LEU A 150 -12.92 7.92 -10.13
C LEU A 150 -13.25 8.06 -11.62
N LYS A 151 -12.25 8.02 -12.51
CA LYS A 151 -12.41 8.12 -13.96
C LYS A 151 -12.43 6.75 -14.64
N THR A 152 -11.59 5.82 -14.17
CA THR A 152 -11.36 4.53 -14.81
C THR A 152 -12.09 3.37 -14.13
N ARG A 153 -12.75 3.62 -13.01
CA ARG A 153 -13.41 2.65 -12.13
C ARG A 153 -12.47 1.78 -11.32
N VAL A 154 -11.33 1.41 -11.86
CA VAL A 154 -10.30 0.60 -11.19
C VAL A 154 -8.94 1.25 -11.43
N ALA A 155 -8.13 1.39 -10.39
CA ALA A 155 -6.74 1.79 -10.49
C ALA A 155 -5.91 1.05 -9.43
N ILE A 156 -4.64 0.78 -9.73
CA ILE A 156 -3.78 -0.01 -8.83
C ILE A 156 -2.48 0.73 -8.58
N ASN A 157 -2.15 0.92 -7.30
CA ASN A 157 -0.81 1.29 -6.86
C ASN A 157 -0.02 0.02 -6.52
N ILE A 158 1.12 -0.19 -7.17
CA ILE A 158 1.99 -1.37 -6.94
C ILE A 158 2.71 -1.30 -5.59
N GLY A 159 2.67 -0.17 -4.89
CA GLY A 159 3.14 0.05 -3.53
C GLY A 159 2.03 0.53 -2.60
N GLY A 160 2.41 1.17 -1.50
CA GLY A 160 1.47 1.72 -0.52
C GLY A 160 0.87 0.69 0.42
N GLY A 161 -0.25 1.05 1.05
CA GLY A 161 -0.94 0.18 2.00
C GLY A 161 -0.36 0.23 3.40
N TYR A 162 0.00 1.40 3.90
CA TYR A 162 0.67 1.60 5.18
C TYR A 162 -0.33 1.67 6.34
N HIS A 163 -1.08 0.60 6.55
CA HIS A 163 -2.27 0.51 7.39
C HIS A 163 -2.01 0.59 8.92
N HIS A 164 -0.74 0.45 9.35
CA HIS A 164 -0.40 0.63 10.77
C HIS A 164 -0.02 2.07 11.14
N ALA A 165 0.14 2.98 10.17
CA ALA A 165 0.43 4.37 10.43
C ALA A 165 -0.81 5.11 10.94
N ALA A 166 -0.75 5.60 12.18
CA ALA A 166 -1.76 6.43 12.83
C ALA A 166 -1.51 7.93 12.62
N SER A 167 -2.34 8.78 13.22
CA SER A 167 -2.21 10.23 13.06
C SER A 167 -0.96 10.81 13.72
N ASP A 168 -0.52 10.24 14.83
CA ASP A 168 0.55 10.76 15.69
C ASP A 168 1.72 9.78 15.90
N HIS A 169 1.66 8.60 15.30
CA HIS A 169 2.73 7.60 15.34
C HIS A 169 2.69 6.66 14.14
N GLY A 170 3.81 6.00 13.87
CA GLY A 170 3.92 4.87 12.95
C GLY A 170 4.20 3.58 13.70
N GLY A 171 4.09 2.46 13.01
CA GLY A 171 4.37 1.13 13.55
C GLY A 171 4.24 0.06 12.47
N GLY A 172 4.62 -1.18 12.76
CA GLY A 172 4.46 -2.29 11.81
C GLY A 172 4.98 -1.96 10.40
N PHE A 173 6.15 -1.31 10.31
CA PHE A 173 6.81 -0.89 9.07
C PHE A 173 6.09 0.26 8.31
N CYS A 174 5.03 0.82 8.86
CA CYS A 174 4.23 1.86 8.24
C CYS A 174 4.52 3.24 8.83
N VAL A 175 4.83 4.21 7.94
CA VAL A 175 5.17 5.59 8.36
C VAL A 175 4.03 6.56 8.05
N TYR A 176 3.43 6.48 6.87
CA TYR A 176 2.40 7.43 6.42
C TYR A 176 1.08 6.70 6.17
N SER A 177 -0.01 7.23 6.70
CA SER A 177 -1.36 6.67 6.57
C SER A 177 -1.96 7.00 5.19
N ASP A 178 -1.44 6.37 4.14
CA ASP A 178 -1.66 6.74 2.74
C ASP A 178 -3.12 6.70 2.27
N ALA A 179 -3.89 5.69 2.64
CA ALA A 179 -5.30 5.60 2.26
C ALA A 179 -6.17 6.68 2.92
N PRO A 180 -6.11 6.94 4.24
CA PRO A 180 -6.79 8.07 4.84
C PRO A 180 -6.41 9.42 4.27
N ILE A 181 -5.12 9.65 3.91
CA ILE A 181 -4.67 10.86 3.23
C ILE A 181 -5.40 11.02 1.90
N ALA A 182 -5.40 9.97 1.05
CA ALA A 182 -6.04 9.97 -0.24
C ALA A 182 -7.55 10.22 -0.13
N ILE A 183 -8.23 9.51 0.77
CA ILE A 183 -9.67 9.65 1.00
C ILE A 183 -10.00 11.07 1.49
N LYS A 184 -9.23 11.61 2.43
CA LYS A 184 -9.40 12.98 2.93
C LYS A 184 -9.25 14.01 1.82
N ALA A 185 -8.29 13.84 0.91
CA ALA A 185 -8.10 14.72 -0.24
C ALA A 185 -9.31 14.68 -1.19
N LEU A 186 -9.84 13.48 -1.48
CA LEU A 186 -11.05 13.33 -2.31
C LEU A 186 -12.29 13.95 -1.65
N GLN A 187 -12.46 13.78 -0.35
CA GLN A 187 -13.55 14.41 0.41
C GLN A 187 -13.43 15.94 0.43
N THR A 188 -12.21 16.46 0.66
CA THR A 188 -11.95 17.90 0.72
C THR A 188 -12.22 18.58 -0.62
N THR A 189 -11.97 17.89 -1.73
CA THR A 189 -12.27 18.39 -3.09
C THR A 189 -13.70 18.08 -3.54
N GLY A 190 -14.54 17.49 -2.68
CA GLY A 190 -15.95 17.18 -2.98
C GLY A 190 -16.16 16.06 -4.00
N LYS A 191 -15.10 15.31 -4.34
CA LYS A 191 -15.17 14.20 -5.32
C LYS A 191 -15.90 12.97 -4.77
N ILE A 192 -15.82 12.74 -3.45
CA ILE A 192 -16.56 11.69 -2.73
C ILE A 192 -17.13 12.25 -1.43
N LYS A 193 -18.17 11.58 -0.89
CA LYS A 193 -18.77 11.90 0.41
C LYS A 193 -18.49 10.82 1.45
N SER A 194 -18.35 9.57 0.98
CA SER A 194 -18.14 8.40 1.83
C SER A 194 -17.14 7.44 1.21
N ALA A 195 -16.42 6.69 2.04
CA ALA A 195 -15.48 5.66 1.59
C ALA A 195 -15.56 4.43 2.48
N LEU A 196 -15.31 3.26 1.87
CA LEU A 196 -15.04 2.00 2.56
C LEU A 196 -13.60 1.59 2.30
N ILE A 197 -12.81 1.47 3.34
CA ILE A 197 -11.52 0.79 3.30
C ILE A 197 -11.81 -0.70 3.48
N VAL A 198 -11.46 -1.50 2.50
CA VAL A 198 -11.46 -2.97 2.58
C VAL A 198 -10.03 -3.39 2.80
N ASP A 199 -9.71 -3.82 4.01
CA ASP A 199 -8.40 -4.32 4.38
C ASP A 199 -8.42 -5.84 4.40
N THR A 200 -7.47 -6.46 3.72
CA THR A 200 -7.32 -7.93 3.65
C THR A 200 -5.88 -8.37 3.87
N ASP A 201 -5.07 -7.49 4.43
CA ASP A 201 -3.77 -7.85 5.02
C ASP A 201 -3.99 -8.79 6.21
N ALA A 202 -3.03 -9.62 6.55
CA ALA A 202 -3.17 -10.52 7.68
C ALA A 202 -3.11 -9.80 9.03
N HIS A 203 -2.53 -8.61 9.08
CA HIS A 203 -2.45 -7.79 10.29
C HIS A 203 -3.63 -6.82 10.34
N GLN A 204 -4.16 -6.57 11.54
CA GLN A 204 -5.20 -5.56 11.68
C GLN A 204 -4.69 -4.17 11.30
N GLY A 205 -5.42 -3.47 10.44
CA GLY A 205 -5.11 -2.10 10.01
C GLY A 205 -5.39 -1.03 11.08
N ASN A 206 -4.77 -1.18 12.26
CA ASN A 206 -5.03 -0.32 13.41
C ASN A 206 -4.83 1.18 13.13
N GLY A 207 -3.83 1.56 12.33
CA GLY A 207 -3.62 2.95 11.95
C GLY A 207 -4.73 3.47 11.04
N PHE A 208 -5.15 2.69 10.05
CA PHE A 208 -6.30 3.06 9.20
C PHE A 208 -7.59 3.19 10.00
N ALA A 209 -7.85 2.27 10.95
CA ALA A 209 -9.00 2.34 11.83
C ALA A 209 -8.99 3.61 12.69
N GLU A 210 -7.86 3.91 13.34
CA GLU A 210 -7.69 5.08 14.20
C GLU A 210 -7.88 6.38 13.41
N VAL A 211 -7.18 6.56 12.28
CA VAL A 211 -7.31 7.78 11.48
C VAL A 211 -8.72 7.90 10.89
N SER A 212 -9.28 6.81 10.38
CA SER A 212 -10.62 6.81 9.76
C SER A 212 -11.72 7.15 10.76
N SER A 213 -11.56 6.81 12.04
CA SER A 213 -12.54 7.16 13.10
C SER A 213 -12.74 8.68 13.24
N SER A 214 -11.72 9.48 12.89
CA SER A 214 -11.77 10.94 12.88
C SER A 214 -12.32 11.54 11.57
N LEU A 215 -12.49 10.73 10.52
CA LEU A 215 -12.98 11.15 9.22
C LEU A 215 -14.48 10.89 9.09
N LYS A 216 -15.20 11.85 8.51
CA LYS A 216 -16.65 11.69 8.33
C LYS A 216 -16.96 10.68 7.24
N ASN A 217 -17.84 9.71 7.54
CA ASN A 217 -18.30 8.68 6.59
C ASN A 217 -17.17 7.86 5.95
N VAL A 218 -16.13 7.56 6.71
CA VAL A 218 -15.08 6.62 6.32
C VAL A 218 -15.17 5.41 7.23
N TYR A 219 -15.27 4.23 6.64
CA TYR A 219 -15.48 2.97 7.33
C TYR A 219 -14.38 1.99 6.97
N VAL A 220 -14.06 1.10 7.89
CA VAL A 220 -13.05 0.05 7.70
C VAL A 220 -13.72 -1.30 7.85
N LEU A 221 -13.61 -2.14 6.81
CA LEU A 221 -13.89 -3.56 6.81
C LEU A 221 -12.56 -4.28 6.78
N ASP A 222 -12.20 -4.96 7.84
CA ASP A 222 -10.86 -5.52 8.03
C ASP A 222 -10.91 -7.03 8.31
N PHE A 223 -10.22 -7.81 7.47
CA PHE A 223 -10.07 -9.26 7.57
C PHE A 223 -8.66 -9.59 8.06
N TYR A 224 -8.50 -9.83 9.33
CA TYR A 224 -7.18 -10.04 9.93
C TYR A 224 -7.07 -11.34 10.74
N ASP A 225 -5.86 -11.84 10.89
CA ASP A 225 -5.50 -12.90 11.82
C ASP A 225 -5.52 -12.37 13.25
N GLU A 226 -6.41 -12.90 14.09
CA GLU A 226 -6.55 -12.46 15.49
C GLU A 226 -5.30 -12.72 16.34
N SER A 227 -4.43 -13.64 15.89
CA SER A 227 -3.28 -14.12 16.65
C SER A 227 -2.01 -13.31 16.46
N VAL A 228 -1.96 -12.38 15.48
CA VAL A 228 -0.77 -11.58 15.16
C VAL A 228 -0.90 -10.11 15.57
N TYR A 229 0.12 -9.28 15.28
CA TYR A 229 0.14 -7.83 15.51
C TYR A 229 -1.10 -7.14 14.87
N PRO A 230 -1.59 -6.00 15.45
CA PRO A 230 -1.20 -5.39 16.72
C PRO A 230 -1.80 -6.10 17.94
N ARG A 231 -1.25 -5.79 19.11
CA ARG A 231 -1.81 -6.24 20.40
C ARG A 231 -1.72 -5.08 21.41
N PRO A 232 -2.86 -4.64 22.00
CA PRO A 232 -4.23 -5.14 21.76
C PRO A 232 -4.76 -4.77 20.36
N LYS A 233 -5.86 -5.41 19.96
CA LYS A 233 -6.62 -5.01 18.78
C LYS A 233 -7.37 -3.71 19.05
N VAL A 234 -7.62 -2.91 18.00
CA VAL A 234 -8.38 -1.65 18.08
C VAL A 234 -9.81 -1.83 17.59
N GLU A 235 -10.68 -0.90 17.94
CA GLU A 235 -12.06 -0.86 17.43
C GLU A 235 -12.09 -0.43 15.96
N GLU A 236 -12.96 -1.05 15.19
CA GLU A 236 -13.16 -0.82 13.77
C GLU A 236 -14.63 -0.79 13.41
N SER A 237 -14.95 -0.26 12.23
CA SER A 237 -16.33 -0.20 11.77
C SER A 237 -16.92 -1.59 11.52
N TRP A 238 -16.09 -2.52 11.01
CA TRP A 238 -16.45 -3.92 10.76
C TRP A 238 -15.23 -4.84 10.84
N PRO A 239 -14.83 -5.28 12.03
CA PRO A 239 -13.75 -6.25 12.19
C PRO A 239 -14.20 -7.66 11.81
N VAL A 240 -13.35 -8.37 11.07
CA VAL A 240 -13.51 -9.80 10.74
C VAL A 240 -12.27 -10.54 11.24
N ALA A 241 -12.24 -10.79 12.53
CA ALA A 241 -11.18 -11.56 13.16
C ALA A 241 -11.21 -13.03 12.68
N LEU A 242 -10.11 -13.48 12.13
CA LEU A 242 -9.90 -14.83 11.64
C LEU A 242 -9.02 -15.60 12.62
N ARG A 243 -9.36 -16.84 12.87
CA ARG A 243 -8.53 -17.71 13.70
C ARG A 243 -7.24 -18.07 12.97
N ALA A 244 -6.18 -18.25 13.73
CA ALA A 244 -4.95 -18.84 13.24
C ALA A 244 -5.24 -20.07 12.38
N ARG A 245 -4.50 -20.26 11.30
CA ARG A 245 -4.62 -21.36 10.34
C ARG A 245 -5.96 -21.41 9.57
N THR A 246 -6.72 -20.31 9.49
CA THR A 246 -7.86 -20.22 8.59
C THR A 246 -7.40 -20.46 7.15
N ASP A 247 -8.03 -21.43 6.47
CA ASP A 247 -7.72 -21.79 5.08
C ASP A 247 -8.40 -20.85 4.06
N GLY A 248 -7.98 -20.95 2.80
CA GLY A 248 -8.48 -20.11 1.72
C GLY A 248 -9.98 -20.28 1.47
N ALA A 249 -10.52 -21.51 1.57
CA ALA A 249 -11.95 -21.77 1.35
C ALA A 249 -12.82 -21.07 2.40
N THR A 250 -12.42 -21.17 3.68
CA THR A 250 -13.09 -20.50 4.79
C THR A 250 -12.99 -18.98 4.69
N TYR A 251 -11.80 -18.47 4.35
CA TYR A 251 -11.56 -17.04 4.12
C TYR A 251 -12.46 -16.49 3.01
N LEU A 252 -12.41 -17.10 1.85
CA LEU A 252 -13.18 -16.67 0.67
C LEU A 252 -14.70 -16.76 0.89
N LYS A 253 -15.16 -17.77 1.62
CA LYS A 253 -16.57 -17.87 2.01
C LYS A 253 -17.02 -16.66 2.83
N LYS A 254 -16.25 -16.31 3.88
CA LYS A 254 -16.54 -15.13 4.72
C LYS A 254 -16.49 -13.84 3.91
N LEU A 255 -15.48 -13.68 3.04
CA LEU A 255 -15.36 -12.48 2.21
C LEU A 255 -16.57 -12.31 1.26
N ARG A 256 -17.00 -13.40 0.62
CA ARG A 256 -18.18 -13.39 -0.28
C ARG A 256 -19.48 -13.05 0.43
N GLU A 257 -19.58 -13.42 1.69
CA GLU A 257 -20.75 -13.11 2.53
C GLU A 257 -20.71 -11.67 3.04
N ILE A 258 -19.57 -11.22 3.58
CA ILE A 258 -19.48 -9.99 4.37
C ILE A 258 -19.30 -8.75 3.49
N LEU A 259 -18.48 -8.81 2.43
CA LEU A 259 -18.21 -7.62 1.62
C LEU A 259 -19.46 -7.00 0.99
N PRO A 260 -20.40 -7.76 0.39
CA PRO A 260 -21.66 -7.18 -0.09
C PRO A 260 -22.49 -6.53 1.02
N GLN A 261 -22.56 -7.16 2.20
CA GLN A 261 -23.29 -6.62 3.35
C GLN A 261 -22.69 -5.30 3.84
N ALA A 262 -21.35 -5.18 3.89
CA ALA A 262 -20.68 -3.95 4.26
C ALA A 262 -20.96 -2.83 3.24
N ILE A 263 -20.93 -3.13 1.94
CA ILE A 263 -21.28 -2.17 0.88
C ILE A 263 -22.73 -1.71 1.02
N GLU A 264 -23.68 -2.61 1.24
CA GLU A 264 -25.11 -2.28 1.41
C GLU A 264 -25.37 -1.45 2.66
N LYS A 265 -24.66 -1.74 3.77
CA LYS A 265 -24.76 -1.00 5.02
C LYS A 265 -24.22 0.42 4.91
N TYR A 266 -23.00 0.55 4.40
CA TYR A 266 -22.30 1.84 4.42
C TYR A 266 -22.52 2.68 3.16
N ARG A 267 -22.93 2.08 2.04
CA ARG A 267 -23.19 2.73 0.75
C ARG A 267 -22.08 3.70 0.35
N PRO A 268 -20.83 3.22 0.26
CA PRO A 268 -19.70 4.09 -0.02
C PRO A 268 -19.74 4.60 -1.47
N ASP A 269 -19.30 5.84 -1.68
CA ASP A 269 -19.06 6.40 -3.01
C ASP A 269 -17.74 5.89 -3.62
N PHE A 270 -16.86 5.36 -2.77
CA PHE A 270 -15.52 4.95 -3.14
C PHE A 270 -15.05 3.78 -2.26
N ILE A 271 -14.32 2.84 -2.87
CA ILE A 271 -13.64 1.76 -2.15
C ILE A 271 -12.12 1.95 -2.28
N TYR A 272 -11.41 1.95 -1.16
CA TYR A 272 -9.99 1.69 -1.12
C TYR A 272 -9.76 0.25 -0.69
N TYR A 273 -8.91 -0.48 -1.44
CA TYR A 273 -8.61 -1.88 -1.19
C TYR A 273 -7.14 -2.07 -0.80
N ASN A 274 -6.90 -2.50 0.43
CA ASN A 274 -5.60 -2.87 0.97
C ASN A 274 -5.39 -4.37 0.78
N ALA A 275 -4.58 -4.75 -0.22
CA ALA A 275 -4.47 -6.13 -0.70
C ALA A 275 -3.18 -6.81 -0.24
N GLY A 276 -2.95 -6.89 1.07
CA GLY A 276 -1.79 -7.58 1.64
C GLY A 276 -1.72 -9.05 1.22
N SER A 277 -0.53 -9.56 0.98
CA SER A 277 -0.30 -10.95 0.59
C SER A 277 0.29 -11.82 1.72
N ASP A 278 0.42 -11.27 2.90
CA ASP A 278 0.86 -11.98 4.11
C ASP A 278 -0.17 -12.98 4.67
N VAL A 279 -1.35 -13.04 4.05
CA VAL A 279 -2.34 -14.12 4.26
C VAL A 279 -1.89 -15.47 3.69
N LEU A 280 -0.81 -15.49 2.88
CA LEU A 280 -0.30 -16.72 2.27
C LEU A 280 0.31 -17.66 3.31
N ALA A 281 0.11 -18.97 3.12
CA ALA A 281 0.64 -20.00 4.02
C ALA A 281 2.18 -20.00 4.17
N THR A 282 2.88 -19.36 3.26
CA THR A 282 4.35 -19.22 3.24
C THR A 282 4.84 -17.93 3.89
N ASP A 283 3.91 -17.08 4.40
CA ASP A 283 4.31 -15.83 5.03
C ASP A 283 4.85 -16.08 6.45
N PRO A 284 6.03 -15.51 6.81
CA PRO A 284 6.64 -15.74 8.11
C PRO A 284 6.03 -14.90 9.24
N LEU A 285 5.21 -13.89 8.95
CA LEU A 285 4.68 -12.93 9.94
C LEU A 285 3.22 -13.15 10.28
N ALA A 286 2.54 -14.07 9.59
CA ALA A 286 1.14 -14.39 9.84
C ALA A 286 0.92 -15.91 9.88
N SER A 287 -0.29 -16.32 10.20
CA SER A 287 -0.61 -17.74 10.38
C SER A 287 -1.77 -18.23 9.52
N LEU A 288 -2.30 -17.41 8.63
CA LEU A 288 -3.34 -17.81 7.68
C LEU A 288 -2.77 -18.79 6.64
N LEU A 289 -3.63 -19.59 6.01
CA LEU A 289 -3.20 -20.68 5.13
C LEU A 289 -3.77 -20.54 3.72
N LEU A 290 -3.80 -19.31 3.18
CA LEU A 290 -4.20 -19.11 1.80
C LEU A 290 -3.08 -19.57 0.85
N ARG A 291 -3.48 -20.15 -0.28
CA ARG A 291 -2.59 -20.42 -1.40
C ARG A 291 -2.57 -19.23 -2.36
N PRO A 292 -1.58 -19.13 -3.27
CA PRO A 292 -1.55 -18.08 -4.29
C PRO A 292 -2.86 -17.97 -5.09
N GLU A 293 -3.51 -19.08 -5.43
CA GLU A 293 -4.78 -19.10 -6.17
C GLU A 293 -5.92 -18.48 -5.35
N ASP A 294 -5.96 -18.75 -4.04
CA ASP A 294 -6.97 -18.20 -3.12
C ASP A 294 -6.81 -16.67 -3.00
N LEU A 295 -5.57 -16.16 -2.97
CA LEU A 295 -5.26 -14.73 -2.99
C LEU A 295 -5.72 -14.07 -4.29
N ILE A 296 -5.40 -14.67 -5.44
CA ILE A 296 -5.82 -14.17 -6.76
C ILE A 296 -7.34 -14.10 -6.85
N GLU A 297 -8.04 -15.12 -6.34
CA GLU A 297 -9.50 -15.16 -6.30
C GLU A 297 -10.06 -14.09 -5.36
N ARG A 298 -9.46 -13.89 -4.18
CA ARG A 298 -9.81 -12.86 -3.21
C ARG A 298 -9.80 -11.48 -3.86
N ASP A 299 -8.68 -11.10 -4.46
CA ASP A 299 -8.48 -9.78 -5.04
C ASP A 299 -9.43 -9.54 -6.22
N ASN A 300 -9.54 -10.55 -7.10
CA ASN A 300 -10.46 -10.47 -8.22
C ASN A 300 -11.93 -10.34 -7.76
N PHE A 301 -12.33 -11.05 -6.70
CA PHE A 301 -13.66 -10.96 -6.14
C PHE A 301 -13.96 -9.58 -5.56
N VAL A 302 -13.02 -8.96 -4.84
CA VAL A 302 -13.19 -7.61 -4.30
C VAL A 302 -13.40 -6.60 -5.43
N VAL A 303 -12.56 -6.64 -6.47
CA VAL A 303 -12.66 -5.73 -7.63
C VAL A 303 -13.97 -5.97 -8.40
N GLN A 304 -14.33 -7.21 -8.69
CA GLN A 304 -15.58 -7.55 -9.36
C GLN A 304 -16.81 -7.08 -8.56
N THR A 305 -16.75 -7.20 -7.23
CA THR A 305 -17.84 -6.74 -6.37
C THR A 305 -17.98 -5.23 -6.44
N ALA A 306 -16.89 -4.46 -6.35
CA ALA A 306 -16.94 -3.01 -6.53
C ALA A 306 -17.52 -2.61 -7.88
N LEU A 307 -17.10 -3.27 -8.98
CA LEU A 307 -17.61 -3.02 -10.33
C LEU A 307 -19.12 -3.34 -10.44
N LYS A 308 -19.56 -4.46 -9.86
CA LYS A 308 -20.97 -4.86 -9.79
C LYS A 308 -21.85 -3.81 -9.10
N TYR A 309 -21.35 -3.24 -8.00
CA TYR A 309 -22.05 -2.14 -7.29
C TYR A 309 -21.78 -0.76 -7.93
N LYS A 310 -21.03 -0.70 -9.03
CA LYS A 310 -20.68 0.54 -9.74
C LYS A 310 -19.91 1.54 -8.89
N ILE A 311 -19.12 1.05 -7.92
CA ILE A 311 -18.31 1.86 -7.03
C ILE A 311 -16.86 1.89 -7.56
N PRO A 312 -16.25 3.08 -7.73
CA PRO A 312 -14.82 3.18 -8.05
C PRO A 312 -13.96 2.56 -6.96
N ILE A 313 -12.91 1.84 -7.37
CA ILE A 313 -11.99 1.16 -6.44
C ILE A 313 -10.53 1.45 -6.80
N ALA A 314 -9.75 1.86 -5.79
CA ALA A 314 -8.30 1.89 -5.88
C ALA A 314 -7.70 0.80 -4.98
N MET A 315 -6.73 0.07 -5.51
CA MET A 315 -6.05 -1.02 -4.82
C MET A 315 -4.59 -0.66 -4.56
N ALA A 316 -4.09 -0.96 -3.37
CA ALA A 316 -2.65 -0.98 -3.05
C ALA A 316 -2.23 -2.38 -2.63
N LEU A 317 -0.98 -2.76 -2.97
CA LEU A 317 -0.53 -4.15 -2.78
C LEU A 317 -0.06 -4.47 -1.34
N ALA A 318 0.14 -3.46 -0.51
CA ALA A 318 0.36 -3.58 0.93
C ALA A 318 1.42 -4.62 1.37
N GLY A 319 1.19 -5.30 2.50
CA GLY A 319 2.09 -6.26 3.12
C GLY A 319 2.38 -7.51 2.27
N GLY A 320 3.17 -8.40 2.86
CA GLY A 320 3.60 -9.66 2.26
C GLY A 320 5.10 -9.82 2.28
N TYR A 321 5.54 -10.86 2.99
CA TYR A 321 6.92 -11.07 3.42
C TYR A 321 7.46 -12.44 2.98
N GLY A 322 6.58 -13.32 2.53
CA GLY A 322 6.91 -14.65 2.05
C GLY A 322 7.52 -14.63 0.63
N SER A 323 8.25 -15.68 0.28
CA SER A 323 8.91 -15.82 -1.02
C SER A 323 7.94 -15.82 -2.22
N GLU A 324 6.68 -16.21 -2.00
CA GLU A 324 5.64 -16.26 -3.03
C GLU A 324 4.89 -14.93 -3.20
N SER A 325 5.03 -13.99 -2.23
CA SER A 325 4.27 -12.74 -2.15
C SER A 325 4.29 -11.94 -3.46
N ALA A 326 5.48 -11.61 -3.98
CA ALA A 326 5.60 -10.81 -5.19
C ALA A 326 4.93 -11.45 -6.40
N MET A 327 5.08 -12.78 -6.58
CA MET A 327 4.53 -13.49 -7.72
C MET A 327 3.01 -13.68 -7.59
N ALA A 328 2.50 -13.95 -6.40
CA ALA A 328 1.07 -14.06 -6.15
C ALA A 328 0.36 -12.73 -6.42
N GLN A 329 0.93 -11.61 -5.95
CA GLN A 329 0.40 -10.27 -6.24
C GLN A 329 0.51 -9.90 -7.73
N ALA A 330 1.60 -10.24 -8.40
CA ALA A 330 1.75 -10.00 -9.85
C ALA A 330 0.65 -10.73 -10.65
N ARG A 331 0.38 -12.00 -10.34
CA ARG A 331 -0.70 -12.80 -10.97
C ARG A 331 -2.10 -12.29 -10.58
N SER A 332 -2.24 -11.75 -9.38
CA SER A 332 -3.50 -11.09 -8.98
C SER A 332 -3.76 -9.85 -9.82
N VAL A 333 -2.77 -8.98 -10.01
CA VAL A 333 -2.88 -7.81 -10.89
C VAL A 333 -3.20 -8.25 -12.33
N GLU A 334 -2.48 -9.24 -12.89
CA GLU A 334 -2.78 -9.82 -14.21
C GLU A 334 -4.25 -10.25 -14.33
N LYS A 335 -4.75 -11.00 -13.34
CA LYS A 335 -6.14 -11.46 -13.33
C LYS A 335 -7.14 -10.30 -13.34
N ILE A 336 -6.86 -9.24 -12.55
CA ILE A 336 -7.71 -8.04 -12.49
C ILE A 336 -7.70 -7.31 -13.84
N LEU A 337 -6.54 -7.17 -14.50
CA LEU A 337 -6.43 -6.55 -15.83
C LEU A 337 -7.33 -7.26 -16.83
N HIS A 338 -7.23 -8.58 -16.93
CA HIS A 338 -8.07 -9.38 -17.83
C HIS A 338 -9.56 -9.29 -17.49
N THR A 339 -9.89 -9.26 -16.19
CA THR A 339 -11.28 -9.14 -15.75
C THR A 339 -11.90 -7.80 -16.16
N VAL A 340 -11.18 -6.69 -15.96
CA VAL A 340 -11.67 -5.36 -16.32
C VAL A 340 -11.79 -5.20 -17.84
N GLU A 341 -10.82 -5.70 -18.59
CA GLU A 341 -10.84 -5.70 -20.07
C GLU A 341 -12.07 -6.46 -20.61
N ALA A 342 -12.36 -7.64 -20.04
CA ALA A 342 -13.53 -8.44 -20.46
C ALA A 342 -14.88 -7.79 -20.14
N ILE A 343 -14.96 -6.96 -19.09
CA ILE A 343 -16.20 -6.23 -18.73
C ILE A 343 -16.38 -4.98 -19.61
N SER A 344 -15.29 -4.44 -20.15
CA SER A 344 -15.29 -3.22 -20.97
C SER A 344 -15.61 -3.46 -22.45
N GLN A 345 -15.56 -4.72 -22.88
CA GLN A 345 -16.00 -5.20 -24.21
C GLN A 345 -17.50 -5.51 -24.23
#